data_2efdb3c8fc5dbc25704dc9d7c155ae5c
#
_entry.id   2efdb3c8fc5dbc25704dc9d7c155ae5c
#
_cell.length_a   1.000
_cell.length_b   1.000
_cell.length_c   1.000
_cell.angle_alpha   90.00
_cell.angle_beta   90.00
_cell.angle_gamma   90.00
#
_symmetry.space_group_name_H-M   'P 1'
#
loop_
_entity.id
_entity.type
_entity.pdbx_description
1 polymer ?
#
loop_
_entity_poly.entity_id
_entity_poly.type
_entity_poly.pdbx_seq_one_letter_code
_entity_poly.pdbx_strand_id
1 'polypeptide(L)'
;MVRSGRPRKSAVEDSIVQAMGDLVAEHGYASVTVDQVVTRAGTNKPAFYRRFKHLAEVVPQILISRHGTDEDIDTGTLVGDLIEVQRRQRRLFTDPVVTRGFTGWLSHIEATPEIGAPFFRDYLAPRRAYTQIILNRAVERSEVTVATDSAWIADLLTGPLVMRAVMPGLPPIDDRLVAQTIHAALDALGYQGDRPTISSIGIT
;
A
#
# COMPACT_ATOMS: atom_id res chain seq x y z
N MET A 1 30.78 23.82 6.43
CA MET A 1 29.39 23.34 6.43
C MET A 1 28.91 23.30 4.97
N VAL A 2 29.01 22.15 4.31
CA VAL A 2 28.55 21.97 2.91
C VAL A 2 27.12 21.49 2.99
N ARG A 3 26.16 22.32 2.58
CA ARG A 3 24.76 21.90 2.34
C ARG A 3 24.76 20.97 1.13
N SER A 4 24.64 19.67 1.36
CA SER A 4 24.36 18.67 0.32
C SER A 4 22.97 18.96 -0.24
N GLY A 5 22.91 19.64 -1.38
CA GLY A 5 21.69 19.83 -2.12
C GLY A 5 21.20 18.49 -2.66
N ARG A 6 19.97 18.09 -2.33
CA ARG A 6 19.28 16.93 -2.93
C ARG A 6 19.40 17.04 -4.46
N PRO A 7 19.88 15.99 -5.17
CA PRO A 7 20.15 16.10 -6.59
C PRO A 7 18.90 16.57 -7.36
N ARG A 8 19.07 17.55 -8.29
CA ARG A 8 17.97 18.06 -9.15
C ARG A 8 17.18 16.95 -9.86
N LYS A 9 17.77 15.77 -10.03
CA LYS A 9 17.16 14.61 -10.67
C LYS A 9 16.02 14.01 -9.82
N SER A 10 16.15 14.02 -8.51
CA SER A 10 15.10 13.56 -7.59
C SER A 10 13.95 14.57 -7.47
N ALA A 11 14.24 15.88 -7.47
CA ALA A 11 13.21 16.90 -7.32
C ALA A 11 12.16 16.91 -8.46
N VAL A 12 12.59 16.68 -9.72
CA VAL A 12 11.66 16.58 -10.86
C VAL A 12 10.83 15.29 -10.80
N GLU A 13 11.44 14.20 -10.36
CA GLU A 13 10.74 12.93 -10.17
C GLU A 13 9.69 13.05 -9.08
N ASP A 14 10.07 13.60 -7.92
CA ASP A 14 9.16 13.88 -6.81
C ASP A 14 7.98 14.77 -7.26
N SER A 15 8.25 15.81 -8.08
CA SER A 15 7.19 16.69 -8.61
C SER A 15 6.23 15.95 -9.56
N ILE A 16 6.73 15.04 -10.39
CA ILE A 16 5.90 14.21 -11.28
C ILE A 16 5.03 13.27 -10.45
N VAL A 17 5.61 12.59 -9.46
CA VAL A 17 4.91 11.65 -8.57
C VAL A 17 3.80 12.38 -7.81
N GLN A 18 4.10 13.54 -7.22
CA GLN A 18 3.12 14.35 -6.50
C GLN A 18 1.99 14.82 -7.43
N ALA A 19 2.33 15.42 -8.58
CA ALA A 19 1.37 15.94 -9.55
C ALA A 19 0.42 14.85 -10.06
N MET A 20 0.95 13.68 -10.37
CA MET A 20 0.13 12.56 -10.82
C MET A 20 -0.77 12.03 -9.69
N GLY A 21 -0.25 11.91 -8.47
CA GLY A 21 -1.06 11.49 -7.31
C GLY A 21 -2.26 12.42 -7.09
N ASP A 22 -2.05 13.73 -7.17
CA ASP A 22 -3.12 14.72 -7.01
C ASP A 22 -4.14 14.64 -8.14
N LEU A 23 -3.70 14.50 -9.41
CA LEU A 23 -4.60 14.33 -10.55
C LEU A 23 -5.43 13.05 -10.46
N VAL A 24 -4.84 11.94 -10.04
CA VAL A 24 -5.57 10.67 -9.83
C VAL A 24 -6.59 10.81 -8.71
N ALA A 25 -6.23 11.47 -7.61
CA ALA A 25 -7.16 11.71 -6.51
C ALA A 25 -8.32 12.64 -6.90
N GLU A 26 -8.10 13.60 -7.80
CA GLU A 26 -9.12 14.53 -8.28
C GLU A 26 -10.03 13.91 -9.35
N HIS A 27 -9.47 13.21 -10.34
CA HIS A 27 -10.16 12.85 -11.58
C HIS A 27 -10.23 11.33 -11.86
N GLY A 28 -9.54 10.50 -11.06
CA GLY A 28 -9.34 9.07 -11.32
C GLY A 28 -8.25 8.80 -12.37
N TYR A 29 -7.65 7.60 -12.30
CA TYR A 29 -6.50 7.25 -13.15
C TYR A 29 -6.77 7.32 -14.66
N ALA A 30 -7.94 6.84 -15.10
CA ALA A 30 -8.29 6.76 -16.52
C ALA A 30 -8.38 8.14 -17.22
N SER A 31 -8.57 9.21 -16.44
CA SER A 31 -8.70 10.59 -16.97
C SER A 31 -7.38 11.35 -16.98
N VAL A 32 -6.30 10.76 -16.44
CA VAL A 32 -5.00 11.45 -16.33
C VAL A 32 -4.18 11.26 -17.61
N THR A 33 -3.60 12.34 -18.10
CA THR A 33 -2.70 12.37 -19.26
C THR A 33 -1.31 12.87 -18.90
N VAL A 34 -0.29 12.50 -19.69
CA VAL A 34 1.08 13.00 -19.50
C VAL A 34 1.14 14.52 -19.58
N ASP A 35 0.34 15.14 -20.45
CA ASP A 35 0.27 16.61 -20.56
C ASP A 35 -0.17 17.28 -19.26
N GLN A 36 -1.22 16.77 -18.64
CA GLN A 36 -1.69 17.28 -17.35
C GLN A 36 -0.63 17.12 -16.27
N VAL A 37 0.02 15.94 -16.20
CA VAL A 37 1.06 15.65 -15.22
C VAL A 37 2.25 16.59 -15.36
N VAL A 38 2.81 16.77 -16.57
CA VAL A 38 3.98 17.61 -16.75
C VAL A 38 3.67 19.09 -16.54
N THR A 39 2.45 19.53 -16.91
CA THR A 39 1.99 20.89 -16.66
C THR A 39 1.90 21.17 -15.17
N ARG A 40 1.24 20.29 -14.41
CA ARG A 40 1.09 20.44 -12.95
C ARG A 40 2.44 20.31 -12.21
N ALA A 41 3.33 19.43 -12.69
CA ALA A 41 4.67 19.24 -12.12
C ALA A 41 5.68 20.36 -12.48
N GLY A 42 5.29 21.33 -13.31
CA GLY A 42 6.20 22.39 -13.77
C GLY A 42 7.37 21.87 -14.61
N THR A 43 7.14 20.81 -15.42
CA THR A 43 8.17 20.16 -16.23
C THR A 43 7.69 19.95 -17.68
N ASN A 44 8.33 19.06 -18.43
CA ASN A 44 7.99 18.79 -19.83
C ASN A 44 8.01 17.28 -20.16
N LYS A 45 7.39 16.90 -21.29
CA LYS A 45 7.32 15.50 -21.75
C LYS A 45 8.70 14.81 -21.86
N PRO A 46 9.75 15.42 -22.43
CA PRO A 46 11.07 14.81 -22.44
C PRO A 46 11.62 14.48 -21.06
N ALA A 47 11.34 15.33 -20.07
CA ALA A 47 11.76 15.09 -18.69
C ALA A 47 10.95 13.95 -18.02
N PHE A 48 9.68 13.80 -18.38
CA PHE A 48 8.84 12.67 -17.97
C PHE A 48 9.37 11.37 -18.58
N TYR A 49 9.45 11.27 -19.92
CA TYR A 49 9.82 10.05 -20.64
C TYR A 49 11.27 9.57 -20.38
N ARG A 50 12.12 10.44 -19.88
CA ARG A 50 13.46 10.07 -19.41
C ARG A 50 13.43 9.24 -18.12
N ARG A 51 12.31 9.25 -17.36
CA ARG A 51 12.12 8.59 -16.06
C ARG A 51 11.09 7.46 -16.09
N PHE A 52 10.01 7.70 -16.78
CA PHE A 52 8.86 6.82 -16.86
C PHE A 52 8.48 6.64 -18.35
N LYS A 53 8.32 5.39 -18.76
CA LYS A 53 7.84 5.09 -20.13
C LYS A 53 6.33 5.29 -20.25
N HIS A 54 5.61 4.98 -19.15
CA HIS A 54 4.15 5.03 -19.08
C HIS A 54 3.70 5.66 -17.77
N LEU A 55 2.49 6.26 -17.74
CA LEU A 55 1.88 6.78 -16.51
C LEU A 55 1.75 5.69 -15.44
N ALA A 56 1.45 4.46 -15.83
CA ALA A 56 1.27 3.37 -14.89
C ALA A 56 2.54 3.04 -14.06
N GLU A 57 3.74 3.36 -14.57
CA GLU A 57 4.99 3.18 -13.84
C GLU A 57 5.17 4.19 -12.68
N VAL A 58 4.40 5.28 -12.69
CA VAL A 58 4.46 6.28 -11.62
C VAL A 58 3.67 5.82 -10.38
N VAL A 59 2.64 4.97 -10.56
CA VAL A 59 1.73 4.57 -9.48
C VAL A 59 2.44 3.92 -8.29
N PRO A 60 3.38 2.96 -8.46
CA PRO A 60 4.13 2.40 -7.32
C PRO A 60 4.87 3.47 -6.52
N GLN A 61 5.44 4.46 -7.19
CA GLN A 61 6.16 5.57 -6.52
C GLN A 61 5.20 6.46 -5.73
N ILE A 62 3.98 6.70 -6.23
CA ILE A 62 2.95 7.43 -5.49
C ILE A 62 2.60 6.68 -4.20
N LEU A 63 2.37 5.36 -4.31
CA LEU A 63 2.01 4.53 -3.16
C LEU A 63 3.14 4.48 -2.12
N ILE A 64 4.39 4.29 -2.55
CA ILE A 64 5.55 4.30 -1.66
C ILE A 64 5.70 5.66 -0.97
N SER A 65 5.58 6.76 -1.72
CA SER A 65 5.78 8.10 -1.16
C SER A 65 4.70 8.50 -0.14
N ARG A 66 3.46 8.00 -0.32
CA ARG A 66 2.33 8.31 0.57
C ARG A 66 2.19 7.35 1.75
N HIS A 67 2.51 6.08 1.56
CA HIS A 67 2.17 5.01 2.50
C HIS A 67 3.36 4.18 2.98
N GLY A 68 4.55 4.39 2.42
CA GLY A 68 5.74 3.60 2.77
C GLY A 68 5.66 2.13 2.32
N THR A 69 6.54 1.31 2.91
CA THR A 69 6.73 -0.11 2.57
C THR A 69 6.39 -1.07 3.71
N ASP A 70 6.03 -0.59 4.89
CA ASP A 70 5.76 -1.34 6.13
C ASP A 70 6.98 -2.01 6.78
N GLU A 71 8.20 -1.82 6.25
CA GLU A 71 9.43 -2.48 6.70
C GLU A 71 9.87 -2.12 8.13
N ASP A 72 9.30 -1.07 8.70
CA ASP A 72 9.61 -0.54 10.01
C ASP A 72 8.64 -0.98 11.12
N ILE A 73 7.68 -1.88 10.82
CA ILE A 73 6.70 -2.35 11.80
C ILE A 73 7.37 -3.37 12.74
N ASP A 74 7.62 -2.98 13.97
CA ASP A 74 8.04 -3.85 15.08
C ASP A 74 7.57 -3.25 16.40
N THR A 75 6.42 -3.72 16.88
CA THR A 75 5.81 -3.24 18.12
C THR A 75 6.17 -4.09 19.34
N GLY A 76 6.90 -5.17 19.13
CA GLY A 76 7.28 -6.13 20.14
C GLY A 76 6.25 -7.24 20.40
N THR A 77 5.08 -7.23 19.74
CA THR A 77 4.05 -8.29 19.86
C THR A 77 3.38 -8.55 18.51
N LEU A 78 2.91 -9.80 18.30
CA LEU A 78 2.16 -10.17 17.09
C LEU A 78 0.90 -9.31 16.94
N VAL A 79 0.13 -9.16 18.00
CA VAL A 79 -1.11 -8.37 17.99
C VAL A 79 -0.84 -6.91 17.64
N GLY A 80 0.19 -6.31 18.24
CA GLY A 80 0.60 -4.94 17.95
C GLY A 80 1.05 -4.76 16.51
N ASP A 81 1.85 -5.69 15.98
CA ASP A 81 2.31 -5.69 14.60
C ASP A 81 1.13 -5.77 13.61
N LEU A 82 0.17 -6.68 13.85
CA LEU A 82 -1.03 -6.82 13.02
C LEU A 82 -1.93 -5.57 13.08
N ILE A 83 -2.07 -4.94 14.24
CA ILE A 83 -2.80 -3.67 14.39
C ILE A 83 -2.15 -2.57 13.54
N GLU A 84 -0.82 -2.43 13.60
CA GLU A 84 -0.12 -1.38 12.84
C GLU A 84 -0.16 -1.66 11.34
N VAL A 85 -0.01 -2.91 10.90
CA VAL A 85 -0.25 -3.31 9.50
C VAL A 85 -1.63 -2.86 9.04
N GLN A 86 -2.67 -3.16 9.81
CA GLN A 86 -4.03 -2.83 9.43
C GLN A 86 -4.34 -1.32 9.47
N ARG A 87 -3.72 -0.57 10.38
CA ARG A 87 -3.80 0.90 10.36
C ARG A 87 -3.23 1.48 9.07
N ARG A 88 -2.06 0.99 8.62
CA ARG A 88 -1.43 1.42 7.37
C ARG A 88 -2.24 1.00 6.15
N GLN A 89 -2.75 -0.23 6.14
CA GLN A 89 -3.62 -0.72 5.06
C GLN A 89 -4.94 0.08 4.98
N ARG A 90 -5.57 0.41 6.12
CA ARG A 90 -6.74 1.27 6.11
C ARG A 90 -6.44 2.63 5.48
N ARG A 91 -5.35 3.30 5.89
CA ARG A 91 -4.92 4.57 5.27
C ARG A 91 -4.70 4.43 3.77
N LEU A 92 -4.05 3.36 3.33
CA LEU A 92 -3.83 3.06 1.92
C LEU A 92 -5.15 2.89 1.16
N PHE A 93 -6.03 2.01 1.63
CA PHE A 93 -7.27 1.65 0.92
C PHE A 93 -8.40 2.67 1.07
N THR A 94 -8.24 3.69 1.91
CA THR A 94 -9.14 4.86 1.97
C THR A 94 -8.55 6.10 1.28
N ASP A 95 -7.31 6.05 0.80
CA ASP A 95 -6.71 7.16 0.05
C ASP A 95 -7.45 7.37 -1.28
N PRO A 96 -7.82 8.63 -1.64
CA PRO A 96 -8.45 8.93 -2.92
C PRO A 96 -7.70 8.43 -4.16
N VAL A 97 -6.36 8.35 -4.12
CA VAL A 97 -5.56 7.78 -5.21
C VAL A 97 -5.93 6.31 -5.44
N VAL A 98 -6.12 5.55 -4.36
CA VAL A 98 -6.49 4.13 -4.44
C VAL A 98 -7.96 3.99 -4.81
N THR A 99 -8.87 4.64 -4.08
CA THR A 99 -10.32 4.46 -4.29
C THR A 99 -10.81 4.96 -5.65
N ARG A 100 -10.13 5.93 -6.28
CA ARG A 100 -10.48 6.47 -7.59
C ARG A 100 -9.57 6.00 -8.72
N GLY A 101 -8.38 5.49 -8.38
CA GLY A 101 -7.35 5.17 -9.38
C GLY A 101 -7.10 3.68 -9.59
N PHE A 102 -7.28 2.86 -8.56
CA PHE A 102 -6.74 1.51 -8.54
C PHE A 102 -7.37 0.58 -9.60
N THR A 103 -8.69 0.60 -9.76
CA THR A 103 -9.37 -0.24 -10.77
C THR A 103 -8.97 0.12 -12.20
N GLY A 104 -8.91 1.40 -12.55
CA GLY A 104 -8.46 1.84 -13.87
C GLY A 104 -6.99 1.53 -14.13
N TRP A 105 -6.16 1.63 -13.10
CA TRP A 105 -4.76 1.25 -13.20
C TRP A 105 -4.59 -0.28 -13.33
N LEU A 106 -5.33 -1.09 -12.57
CA LEU A 106 -5.33 -2.57 -12.71
C LEU A 106 -5.67 -3.00 -14.14
N SER A 107 -6.72 -2.41 -14.73
CA SER A 107 -7.09 -2.71 -16.13
C SER A 107 -5.98 -2.35 -17.11
N HIS A 108 -5.23 -1.27 -16.85
CA HIS A 108 -4.11 -0.87 -17.71
C HIS A 108 -2.94 -1.86 -17.61
N ILE A 109 -2.56 -2.30 -16.40
CA ILE A 109 -1.45 -3.26 -16.24
C ILE A 109 -1.83 -4.67 -16.70
N GLU A 110 -3.11 -5.05 -16.64
CA GLU A 110 -3.62 -6.30 -17.21
C GLU A 110 -3.44 -6.30 -18.74
N ALA A 111 -3.76 -5.19 -19.39
CA ALA A 111 -3.56 -5.03 -20.84
C ALA A 111 -2.08 -4.91 -21.25
N THR A 112 -1.18 -4.60 -20.32
CA THR A 112 0.25 -4.35 -20.58
C THR A 112 1.10 -4.96 -19.44
N PRO A 113 1.31 -6.29 -19.44
CA PRO A 113 1.93 -7.01 -18.31
C PRO A 113 3.33 -6.52 -17.92
N GLU A 114 4.11 -6.01 -18.86
CA GLU A 114 5.44 -5.45 -18.61
C GLU A 114 5.42 -4.23 -17.69
N ILE A 115 4.29 -3.54 -17.59
CA ILE A 115 4.10 -2.40 -16.68
C ILE A 115 3.75 -2.91 -15.27
N GLY A 116 3.03 -4.03 -15.17
CA GLY A 116 2.62 -4.61 -13.89
C GLY A 116 3.77 -5.27 -13.13
N ALA A 117 4.77 -5.82 -13.85
CA ALA A 117 5.89 -6.51 -13.23
C ALA A 117 6.72 -5.65 -12.23
N PRO A 118 7.06 -4.39 -12.53
CA PRO A 118 7.70 -3.50 -11.55
C PRO A 118 6.86 -3.27 -10.29
N PHE A 119 5.55 -3.07 -10.42
CA PHE A 119 4.66 -2.93 -9.26
C PHE A 119 4.70 -4.16 -8.36
N PHE A 120 4.58 -5.34 -8.96
CA PHE A 120 4.64 -6.58 -8.18
C PHE A 120 5.99 -6.72 -7.47
N ARG A 121 7.10 -6.53 -8.19
CA ARG A 121 8.45 -6.71 -7.67
C ARG A 121 8.84 -5.66 -6.62
N ASP A 122 8.54 -4.39 -6.89
CA ASP A 122 9.12 -3.26 -6.14
C ASP A 122 8.18 -2.74 -5.04
N TYR A 123 6.87 -3.10 -5.10
CA TYR A 123 5.89 -2.66 -4.12
C TYR A 123 5.14 -3.80 -3.44
N LEU A 124 4.48 -4.68 -4.20
CA LEU A 124 3.60 -5.68 -3.61
C LEU A 124 4.36 -6.83 -2.95
N ALA A 125 5.38 -7.38 -3.62
CA ALA A 125 6.14 -8.51 -3.09
C ALA A 125 6.89 -8.19 -1.79
N PRO A 126 7.57 -7.03 -1.63
CA PRO A 126 8.17 -6.64 -0.35
C PRO A 126 7.15 -6.53 0.78
N ARG A 127 6.00 -5.92 0.54
CA ARG A 127 4.94 -5.81 1.55
C ARG A 127 4.40 -7.18 1.99
N ARG A 128 4.21 -8.10 1.05
CA ARG A 128 3.81 -9.48 1.36
C ARG A 128 4.90 -10.25 2.11
N ALA A 129 6.16 -10.09 1.70
CA ALA A 129 7.30 -10.73 2.39
C ALA A 129 7.45 -10.24 3.83
N TYR A 130 7.06 -9.00 4.13
CA TYR A 130 7.11 -8.47 5.48
C TYR A 130 6.17 -9.19 6.46
N THR A 131 5.04 -9.73 5.98
CA THR A 131 4.19 -10.61 6.77
C THR A 131 4.97 -11.81 7.31
N GLN A 132 5.84 -12.43 6.51
CA GLN A 132 6.68 -13.52 6.97
C GLN A 132 7.66 -13.08 8.08
N ILE A 133 8.21 -11.87 8.00
CA ILE A 133 9.11 -11.33 9.03
C ILE A 133 8.36 -11.16 10.36
N ILE A 134 7.14 -10.61 10.32
CA ILE A 134 6.28 -10.48 11.51
C ILE A 134 6.00 -11.86 12.11
N LEU A 135 5.64 -12.85 11.29
CA LEU A 135 5.33 -14.19 11.78
C LEU A 135 6.57 -14.90 12.35
N ASN A 136 7.73 -14.75 11.74
CA ASN A 136 8.98 -15.32 12.27
C ASN A 136 9.29 -14.77 13.67
N ARG A 137 9.15 -13.45 13.87
CA ARG A 137 9.34 -12.81 15.18
C ARG A 137 8.32 -13.32 16.21
N ALA A 138 7.06 -13.52 15.78
CA ALA A 138 6.04 -14.08 16.67
C ALA A 138 6.35 -15.53 17.12
N VAL A 139 6.93 -16.33 16.22
CA VAL A 139 7.42 -17.69 16.57
C VAL A 139 8.60 -17.60 17.53
N GLU A 140 9.59 -16.74 17.28
CA GLU A 140 10.74 -16.53 18.18
C GLU A 140 10.32 -16.08 19.58
N ARG A 141 9.25 -15.28 19.69
CA ARG A 141 8.65 -14.85 20.97
C ARG A 141 7.70 -15.90 21.59
N SER A 142 7.53 -17.06 20.94
CA SER A 142 6.60 -18.12 21.36
C SER A 142 5.13 -17.66 21.43
N GLU A 143 4.75 -16.65 20.68
CA GLU A 143 3.37 -16.17 20.59
C GLU A 143 2.50 -17.08 19.72
N VAL A 144 3.11 -17.77 18.73
CA VAL A 144 2.51 -18.78 17.85
C VAL A 144 3.46 -19.96 17.68
N THR A 145 2.93 -21.15 17.45
CA THR A 145 3.74 -22.38 17.42
C THR A 145 4.02 -22.92 16.03
N VAL A 146 3.29 -22.50 15.01
CA VAL A 146 3.35 -23.09 13.66
C VAL A 146 3.56 -22.00 12.61
N ALA A 147 4.47 -22.27 11.66
CA ALA A 147 4.62 -21.48 10.46
C ALA A 147 3.40 -21.69 9.54
N THR A 148 2.35 -20.91 9.74
CA THR A 148 1.24 -20.82 8.78
C THR A 148 1.74 -20.13 7.51
N ASP A 149 1.16 -20.45 6.36
CA ASP A 149 1.45 -19.78 5.10
C ASP A 149 1.26 -18.25 5.24
N SER A 150 2.37 -17.53 5.23
CA SER A 150 2.38 -16.06 5.38
C SER A 150 1.64 -15.35 4.25
N ALA A 151 1.58 -15.97 3.05
CA ALA A 151 0.82 -15.43 1.93
C ALA A 151 -0.68 -15.48 2.23
N TRP A 152 -1.16 -16.57 2.84
CA TRP A 152 -2.55 -16.69 3.30
C TRP A 152 -2.90 -15.66 4.37
N ILE A 153 -2.02 -15.44 5.34
CA ILE A 153 -2.23 -14.40 6.37
C ILE A 153 -2.27 -13.00 5.73
N ALA A 154 -1.37 -12.71 4.79
CA ALA A 154 -1.41 -11.45 4.05
C ALA A 154 -2.73 -11.27 3.27
N ASP A 155 -3.26 -12.34 2.68
CA ASP A 155 -4.54 -12.31 1.95
C ASP A 155 -5.74 -12.10 2.88
N LEU A 156 -5.77 -12.74 4.05
CA LEU A 156 -6.79 -12.52 5.08
C LEU A 156 -6.83 -11.07 5.56
N LEU A 157 -5.66 -10.47 5.76
CA LEU A 157 -5.54 -9.09 6.23
C LEU A 157 -5.93 -8.08 5.13
N THR A 158 -5.55 -8.34 3.89
CA THR A 158 -5.64 -7.36 2.79
C THR A 158 -6.91 -7.52 1.96
N GLY A 159 -7.33 -8.75 1.69
CA GLY A 159 -8.42 -9.05 0.75
C GLY A 159 -9.74 -8.33 1.05
N PRO A 160 -10.25 -8.37 2.30
CA PRO A 160 -11.48 -7.66 2.65
C PRO A 160 -11.39 -6.15 2.47
N LEU A 161 -10.23 -5.53 2.71
CA LEU A 161 -10.02 -4.09 2.53
C LEU A 161 -9.98 -3.72 1.04
N VAL A 162 -9.26 -4.49 0.24
CA VAL A 162 -9.25 -4.34 -1.23
C VAL A 162 -10.67 -4.42 -1.78
N MET A 163 -11.44 -5.46 -1.36
CA MET A 163 -12.82 -5.63 -1.81
C MET A 163 -13.66 -4.38 -1.51
N ARG A 164 -13.54 -3.82 -0.30
CA ARG A 164 -14.26 -2.59 0.08
C ARG A 164 -13.80 -1.36 -0.70
N ALA A 165 -12.51 -1.28 -1.02
CA ALA A 165 -11.95 -0.15 -1.77
C ALA A 165 -12.35 -0.13 -3.25
N VAL A 166 -12.53 -1.32 -3.87
CA VAL A 166 -12.72 -1.43 -5.33
C VAL A 166 -14.15 -1.74 -5.75
N MET A 167 -14.98 -2.36 -4.89
CA MET A 167 -16.33 -2.76 -5.25
C MET A 167 -17.34 -1.68 -4.86
N PRO A 168 -18.06 -1.08 -5.84
CA PRO A 168 -19.05 -0.07 -5.55
C PRO A 168 -20.23 -0.65 -4.76
N GLY A 169 -20.81 0.16 -3.88
CA GLY A 169 -21.99 -0.20 -3.10
C GLY A 169 -21.70 -1.02 -1.83
N LEU A 170 -20.47 -1.42 -1.59
CA LEU A 170 -20.10 -2.04 -0.31
C LEU A 170 -19.95 -0.97 0.79
N PRO A 171 -20.19 -1.33 2.08
CA PRO A 171 -19.93 -0.44 3.20
C PRO A 171 -18.48 0.02 3.24
N PRO A 172 -18.17 1.21 3.79
CA PRO A 172 -16.81 1.71 3.91
C PRO A 172 -15.93 0.81 4.81
N ILE A 173 -14.61 1.00 4.70
CA ILE A 173 -13.65 0.38 5.61
C ILE A 173 -13.76 1.07 6.96
N ASP A 174 -14.26 0.35 7.96
CA ASP A 174 -14.44 0.79 9.33
C ASP A 174 -13.57 -0.02 10.32
N ASP A 175 -13.56 0.40 11.58
CA ASP A 175 -12.79 -0.26 12.64
C ASP A 175 -13.26 -1.70 12.90
N ARG A 176 -14.54 -1.98 12.64
CA ARG A 176 -15.10 -3.33 12.78
C ARG A 176 -14.51 -4.28 11.75
N LEU A 177 -14.43 -3.86 10.47
CA LEU A 177 -13.81 -4.66 9.42
C LEU A 177 -12.33 -4.93 9.73
N VAL A 178 -11.60 -3.90 10.16
CA VAL A 178 -10.20 -4.01 10.56
C VAL A 178 -10.02 -5.00 11.71
N ALA A 179 -10.84 -4.91 12.77
CA ALA A 179 -10.81 -5.87 13.87
C ALA A 179 -11.08 -7.30 13.40
N GLN A 180 -12.08 -7.48 12.54
CA GLN A 180 -12.44 -8.79 12.00
C GLN A 180 -11.31 -9.44 11.19
N THR A 181 -10.57 -8.68 10.40
CA THR A 181 -9.42 -9.20 9.63
C THR A 181 -8.27 -9.61 10.55
N ILE A 182 -7.98 -8.82 11.61
CA ILE A 182 -7.00 -9.19 12.63
C ILE A 182 -7.41 -10.48 13.33
N HIS A 183 -8.66 -10.58 13.78
CA HIS A 183 -9.16 -11.78 14.46
C HIS A 183 -9.06 -13.02 13.55
N ALA A 184 -9.44 -12.90 12.27
CA ALA A 184 -9.33 -13.99 11.30
C ALA A 184 -7.87 -14.45 11.12
N ALA A 185 -6.93 -13.52 11.07
CA ALA A 185 -5.50 -13.83 10.99
C ALA A 185 -5.00 -14.53 12.27
N LEU A 186 -5.40 -14.04 13.46
CA LEU A 186 -5.05 -14.66 14.75
C LEU A 186 -5.66 -16.06 14.88
N ASP A 187 -6.90 -16.29 14.39
CA ASP A 187 -7.54 -17.61 14.36
C ASP A 187 -6.76 -18.57 13.46
N ALA A 188 -6.41 -18.12 12.25
CA ALA A 188 -5.63 -18.93 11.30
C ALA A 188 -4.22 -19.28 11.81
N LEU A 189 -3.65 -18.43 12.67
CA LEU A 189 -2.36 -18.66 13.34
C LEU A 189 -2.46 -19.52 14.59
N GLY A 190 -3.67 -19.86 15.05
CA GLY A 190 -3.88 -20.58 16.32
C GLY A 190 -3.44 -19.79 17.55
N TYR A 191 -3.47 -18.45 17.49
CA TYR A 191 -3.04 -17.58 18.57
C TYR A 191 -3.95 -17.75 19.80
N GLN A 192 -3.36 -17.96 20.99
CA GLN A 192 -4.07 -18.24 22.25
C GLN A 192 -4.04 -17.09 23.25
N GLY A 193 -3.32 -16.00 22.94
CA GLY A 193 -3.23 -14.84 23.83
C GLY A 193 -4.45 -13.92 23.76
N ASP A 194 -4.34 -12.78 24.44
CA ASP A 194 -5.39 -11.75 24.47
C ASP A 194 -5.62 -11.15 23.10
N ARG A 195 -6.91 -11.01 22.74
CA ARG A 195 -7.32 -10.47 21.44
C ARG A 195 -7.69 -9.01 21.55
N PRO A 196 -7.34 -8.19 20.54
CA PRO A 196 -7.69 -6.78 20.59
C PRO A 196 -9.20 -6.59 20.46
N THR A 197 -9.74 -5.68 21.26
CA THR A 197 -11.11 -5.19 21.09
C THR A 197 -11.15 -4.10 20.03
N ILE A 198 -12.33 -3.80 19.46
CA ILE A 198 -12.50 -2.70 18.50
C ILE A 198 -11.98 -1.38 19.10
N SER A 199 -12.28 -1.12 20.38
CA SER A 199 -11.83 0.09 21.08
C SER A 199 -10.31 0.15 21.30
N SER A 200 -9.61 -0.99 21.42
CA SER A 200 -8.15 -1.03 21.62
C SER A 200 -7.37 -0.88 20.30
N ILE A 201 -8.01 -1.12 19.16
CA ILE A 201 -7.41 -0.93 17.84
C ILE A 201 -7.19 0.56 17.52
N GLY A 202 -8.01 1.46 18.12
CA GLY A 202 -7.75 2.90 18.20
C GLY A 202 -7.39 3.55 16.86
N ILE A 203 -8.18 3.28 15.80
CA ILE A 203 -7.98 3.84 14.47
C ILE A 203 -8.95 5.04 14.33
N THR A 204 -8.78 6.03 15.18
CA THR A 204 -9.43 7.35 15.00
C THR A 204 -8.60 8.23 14.09
#